data_c698b5cf57457516da1c83ef5ecb0681
#
_entry.id   c698b5cf57457516da1c83ef5ecb0681
#
_cell.length_a   1.000
_cell.length_b   1.000
_cell.length_c   1.000
_cell.angle_alpha   90.00
_cell.angle_beta   90.00
_cell.angle_gamma   90.00
#
_symmetry.space_group_name_H-M   'P 1'
#
loop_
_entity.id
_entity.type
_entity.pdbx_description
1 polymer ?
#
loop_
_entity_poly.entity_id
_entity_poly.type
_entity_poly.pdbx_seq_one_letter_code
_entity_poly.pdbx_strand_id
1 'polypeptide(L)'
;LGAHRAVNIKTQVYPGFPTDLQQPMSALLTTAHGTSIITETIFEQRFKHLDEIRRMGARVRVAERIAIIEGVPQLYGAPVTTTDLRAGAALVVAGLMAKGVTEIYEPEYIDRGYEHIEQKLRSLGADIKRENV
;
A
#
# COMPACT_ATOMS: atom_id res chain seq x y z
N LEU A 1 -10.45 10.87 3.29
CA LEU A 1 -9.09 10.32 3.51
C LEU A 1 -8.00 11.40 3.52
N GLY A 2 -8.28 12.59 2.97
CA GLY A 2 -7.28 13.65 2.90
C GLY A 2 -6.92 14.31 4.23
N ALA A 3 -7.53 13.91 5.34
CA ALA A 3 -7.34 14.58 6.63
C ALA A 3 -6.36 13.85 7.56
N HIS A 4 -5.79 12.72 7.15
CA HIS A 4 -4.88 11.97 8.01
C HIS A 4 -3.48 12.59 8.03
N ARG A 5 -2.75 12.34 9.08
CA ARG A 5 -1.42 12.93 9.32
C ARG A 5 -0.33 11.90 9.23
N ALA A 6 0.86 12.36 8.86
CA ALA A 6 2.07 11.55 8.85
C ALA A 6 2.40 11.03 10.26
N VAL A 7 2.97 9.84 10.31
CA VAL A 7 3.45 9.21 11.55
C VAL A 7 4.76 8.49 11.27
N ASN A 8 5.53 8.24 12.33
CA ASN A 8 6.72 7.42 12.25
C ASN A 8 6.38 6.02 12.77
N ILE A 9 6.77 5.01 12.01
CA ILE A 9 6.48 3.62 12.33
C ILE A 9 7.77 2.84 12.36
N LYS A 10 7.92 2.01 13.39
CA LYS A 10 9.02 1.06 13.48
C LYS A 10 8.43 -0.32 13.74
N THR A 11 8.68 -1.25 12.81
CA THR A 11 8.19 -2.62 13.01
C THR A 11 9.00 -3.29 14.11
N GLN A 12 8.33 -4.06 14.95
CA GLN A 12 8.94 -4.77 16.07
C GLN A 12 8.13 -6.03 16.33
N VAL A 13 8.76 -6.99 16.99
CA VAL A 13 8.02 -8.16 17.47
C VAL A 13 6.98 -7.72 18.49
N TYR A 14 5.91 -8.51 18.60
CA TYR A 14 4.85 -8.23 19.54
C TYR A 14 5.43 -7.90 20.93
N PRO A 15 4.95 -6.82 21.63
CA PRO A 15 3.77 -6.00 21.32
C PRO A 15 4.04 -4.75 20.48
N GLY A 16 5.11 -4.70 19.71
CA GLY A 16 5.38 -3.57 18.83
C GLY A 16 4.49 -3.55 17.58
N PHE A 17 4.71 -2.60 16.67
CA PHE A 17 3.92 -2.49 15.45
C PHE A 17 4.20 -3.70 14.54
N PRO A 18 3.15 -4.46 14.14
CA PRO A 18 3.36 -5.67 13.36
C PRO A 18 3.89 -5.39 11.95
N THR A 19 4.88 -6.18 11.52
CA THR A 19 5.40 -6.06 10.15
C THR A 19 4.32 -6.35 9.11
N ASP A 20 3.33 -7.18 9.41
CA ASP A 20 2.25 -7.51 8.47
C ASP A 20 1.36 -6.32 8.15
N LEU A 21 1.31 -5.31 9.01
CA LEU A 21 0.53 -4.09 8.78
C LEU A 21 1.36 -2.96 8.16
N GLN A 22 2.67 -3.14 8.04
CA GLN A 22 3.56 -2.10 7.55
C GLN A 22 3.21 -1.68 6.12
N GLN A 23 3.02 -2.64 5.21
CA GLN A 23 2.82 -2.29 3.80
C GLN A 23 1.48 -1.61 3.55
N PRO A 24 0.33 -2.11 4.04
CA PRO A 24 -0.92 -1.37 3.90
C PRO A 24 -0.87 0.02 4.55
N MET A 25 -0.24 0.13 5.72
CA MET A 25 -0.11 1.42 6.39
C MET A 25 0.77 2.37 5.60
N SER A 26 1.87 1.89 5.01
CA SER A 26 2.74 2.75 4.18
C SER A 26 1.99 3.28 2.97
N ALA A 27 1.12 2.48 2.35
CA ALA A 27 0.28 2.95 1.26
C ALA A 27 -0.63 4.10 1.72
N LEU A 28 -1.26 3.96 2.88
CA LEU A 28 -2.10 5.00 3.44
C LEU A 28 -1.33 6.29 3.69
N LEU A 29 -0.07 6.18 4.14
CA LEU A 29 0.76 7.34 4.46
C LEU A 29 1.22 8.13 3.23
N THR A 30 1.09 7.58 2.02
CA THR A 30 1.46 8.30 0.80
C THR A 30 0.63 9.55 0.56
N THR A 31 -0.56 9.65 1.17
CA THR A 31 -1.41 10.83 1.09
C THR A 31 -1.59 11.54 2.44
N ALA A 32 -0.82 11.15 3.45
CA ALA A 32 -0.86 11.81 4.76
C ALA A 32 -0.20 13.18 4.70
N HIS A 33 -0.69 14.11 5.50
CA HIS A 33 -0.04 15.41 5.64
C HIS A 33 1.30 15.28 6.35
N GLY A 34 2.37 15.70 5.71
CA GLY A 34 3.71 15.70 6.28
C GLY A 34 4.58 14.56 5.76
N THR A 35 5.64 14.27 6.48
CA THR A 35 6.61 13.24 6.12
C THR A 35 6.58 12.12 7.14
N SER A 36 6.36 10.89 6.66
CA SER A 36 6.35 9.70 7.50
C SER A 36 7.65 8.93 7.31
N ILE A 37 8.15 8.33 8.37
CA ILE A 37 9.34 7.47 8.35
C ILE A 37 8.93 6.09 8.83
N ILE A 38 9.22 5.07 8.00
CA ILE A 38 8.97 3.68 8.35
C ILE A 38 10.31 2.97 8.48
N THR A 39 10.53 2.35 9.63
CA THR A 39 11.71 1.54 9.89
C THR A 39 11.28 0.07 9.99
N GLU A 40 11.80 -0.76 9.10
CA GLU A 40 11.50 -2.19 9.09
C GLU A 40 12.63 -2.92 9.82
N THR A 41 12.32 -3.51 10.99
CA THR A 41 13.33 -4.20 11.79
C THR A 41 13.21 -5.72 11.73
N ILE A 42 12.12 -6.25 11.19
CA ILE A 42 11.84 -7.70 11.21
C ILE A 42 12.35 -8.38 9.94
N PHE A 43 12.01 -7.85 8.78
CA PHE A 43 12.37 -8.45 7.49
C PHE A 43 13.07 -7.44 6.60
N GLU A 44 13.92 -7.94 5.71
CA GLU A 44 14.54 -7.12 4.68
C GLU A 44 13.62 -7.01 3.47
N GLN A 45 13.84 -5.97 2.65
CA GLN A 45 13.17 -5.78 1.36
C GLN A 45 11.63 -5.74 1.44
N ARG A 46 11.09 -5.17 2.51
CA ARG A 46 9.64 -5.04 2.69
C ARG A 46 9.06 -3.78 2.03
N PHE A 47 9.84 -3.07 1.21
CA PHE A 47 9.43 -1.81 0.61
C PHE A 47 9.23 -1.89 -0.91
N LYS A 48 9.24 -3.08 -1.51
CA LYS A 48 9.09 -3.23 -2.97
C LYS A 48 7.78 -2.67 -3.49
N HIS A 49 6.72 -2.78 -2.72
CA HIS A 49 5.42 -2.23 -3.08
C HIS A 49 5.46 -0.72 -3.30
N LEU A 50 6.37 -0.02 -2.64
CA LEU A 50 6.48 1.43 -2.77
C LEU A 50 6.98 1.83 -4.16
N ASP A 51 7.77 0.99 -4.83
CA ASP A 51 8.18 1.25 -6.21
C ASP A 51 6.98 1.27 -7.15
N GLU A 52 5.99 0.40 -6.88
CA GLU A 52 4.76 0.38 -7.65
C GLU A 52 3.87 1.58 -7.33
N ILE A 53 3.78 1.97 -6.07
CA ILE A 53 2.97 3.13 -5.67
C ILE A 53 3.58 4.43 -6.19
N ARG A 54 4.90 4.49 -6.41
CA ARG A 54 5.52 5.64 -7.08
C ARG A 54 4.92 5.90 -8.46
N ARG A 55 4.55 4.86 -9.19
CA ARG A 55 3.89 5.01 -10.49
C ARG A 55 2.56 5.72 -10.38
N MET A 56 1.97 5.71 -9.19
CA MET A 56 0.71 6.38 -8.91
C MET A 56 0.91 7.81 -8.42
N GLY A 57 2.15 8.30 -8.37
CA GLY A 57 2.47 9.67 -7.99
C GLY A 57 2.98 9.85 -6.57
N ALA A 58 3.25 8.78 -5.84
CA ALA A 58 3.78 8.87 -4.48
C ALA A 58 5.23 9.36 -4.47
N ARG A 59 5.58 10.08 -3.41
CA ARG A 59 6.95 10.56 -3.18
C ARG A 59 7.57 9.74 -2.07
N VAL A 60 8.45 8.82 -2.43
CA VAL A 60 9.05 7.87 -1.51
C VAL A 60 10.53 7.74 -1.79
N ARG A 61 11.33 7.68 -0.73
CA ARG A 61 12.74 7.29 -0.79
C ARG A 61 12.96 6.11 0.12
N VAL A 62 13.67 5.10 -0.38
CA VAL A 62 13.97 3.89 0.38
C VAL A 62 15.47 3.73 0.48
N ALA A 63 15.99 3.51 1.68
CA ALA A 63 17.39 3.21 1.93
C ALA A 63 17.46 2.12 2.98
N GLU A 64 17.95 0.94 2.59
CA GLU A 64 18.07 -0.22 3.48
C GLU A 64 16.73 -0.58 4.14
N ARG A 65 16.61 -0.31 5.44
CA ARG A 65 15.42 -0.67 6.24
C ARG A 65 14.53 0.52 6.54
N ILE A 66 14.77 1.65 5.88
CA ILE A 66 14.04 2.89 6.14
C ILE A 66 13.36 3.36 4.86
N ALA A 67 12.08 3.69 4.96
CA ALA A 67 11.35 4.37 3.90
C ALA A 67 10.90 5.74 4.40
N ILE A 68 11.17 6.76 3.60
CA ILE A 68 10.75 8.14 3.88
C ILE A 68 9.65 8.48 2.88
N ILE A 69 8.46 8.77 3.39
CA ILE A 69 7.29 9.01 2.56
C ILE A 69 6.83 10.45 2.77
N GLU A 70 6.91 11.26 1.73
CA GLU A 70 6.32 12.59 1.73
C GLU A 70 4.89 12.48 1.24
N GLY A 71 3.94 12.96 2.03
CA GLY A 71 2.54 12.94 1.64
C GLY A 71 2.28 13.78 0.40
N VAL A 72 1.49 13.24 -0.52
CA VAL A 72 1.02 13.96 -1.71
C VAL A 72 -0.49 14.16 -1.60
N PRO A 73 -1.05 15.22 -2.21
CA PRO A 73 -2.49 15.47 -2.08
C PRO A 73 -3.36 14.37 -2.68
N GLN A 74 -2.88 13.68 -3.72
CA GLN A 74 -3.66 12.71 -4.45
C GLN A 74 -2.76 11.73 -5.18
N LEU A 75 -3.12 10.45 -5.13
CA LEU A 75 -2.57 9.43 -6.03
C LEU A 75 -3.44 9.34 -7.29
N TYR A 76 -2.85 8.82 -8.37
CA TYR A 76 -3.55 8.65 -9.64
C TYR A 76 -3.42 7.20 -10.11
N GLY A 77 -4.48 6.68 -10.71
CA GLY A 77 -4.52 5.32 -11.18
C GLY A 77 -3.40 5.00 -12.18
N ALA A 78 -2.84 3.82 -12.06
CA ALA A 78 -1.76 3.34 -12.93
C ALA A 78 -1.76 1.81 -12.94
N PRO A 79 -1.19 1.18 -13.97
CA PRO A 79 -0.96 -0.25 -13.92
C PRO A 79 0.17 -0.55 -12.92
N VAL A 80 -0.12 -1.43 -11.97
CA VAL A 80 0.85 -1.85 -10.95
C VAL A 80 0.84 -3.37 -10.84
N THR A 81 1.96 -3.93 -10.39
CA THR A 81 2.12 -5.38 -10.28
C THR A 81 2.38 -5.76 -8.84
N THR A 82 1.62 -6.73 -8.34
CA THR A 82 1.88 -7.26 -7.00
C THR A 82 2.93 -8.36 -7.06
N THR A 83 3.83 -8.35 -6.09
CA THR A 83 4.91 -9.32 -5.98
C THR A 83 4.69 -10.36 -4.89
N ASP A 84 3.80 -10.06 -3.96
CA ASP A 84 3.44 -10.97 -2.86
C ASP A 84 2.12 -10.51 -2.23
N LEU A 85 1.63 -11.29 -1.27
CA LEU A 85 0.35 -11.03 -0.61
C LEU A 85 0.30 -9.66 0.06
N ARG A 86 1.34 -9.30 0.80
CA ARG A 86 1.36 -8.05 1.56
C ARG A 86 1.45 -6.83 0.65
N ALA A 87 2.27 -6.94 -0.39
CA ALA A 87 2.35 -5.91 -1.42
C ALA A 87 1.00 -5.74 -2.12
N GLY A 88 0.32 -6.85 -2.41
CA GLY A 88 -1.00 -6.83 -3.02
C GLY A 88 -2.01 -6.05 -2.18
N ALA A 89 -2.04 -6.30 -0.89
CA ALA A 89 -2.93 -5.56 0.02
C ALA A 89 -2.63 -4.06 0.01
N ALA A 90 -1.36 -3.68 0.02
CA ALA A 90 -0.96 -2.28 -0.06
C ALA A 90 -1.40 -1.63 -1.36
N LEU A 91 -1.28 -2.34 -2.48
CA LEU A 91 -1.69 -1.82 -3.79
C LEU A 91 -3.21 -1.65 -3.89
N VAL A 92 -3.98 -2.54 -3.26
CA VAL A 92 -5.43 -2.35 -3.18
C VAL A 92 -5.77 -1.09 -2.39
N VAL A 93 -5.12 -0.86 -1.26
CA VAL A 93 -5.32 0.36 -0.47
C VAL A 93 -4.99 1.60 -1.31
N ALA A 94 -3.84 1.60 -1.99
CA ALA A 94 -3.43 2.72 -2.83
C ALA A 94 -4.43 2.95 -3.97
N GLY A 95 -4.90 1.87 -4.61
CA GLY A 95 -5.88 1.96 -5.69
C GLY A 95 -7.20 2.56 -5.24
N LEU A 96 -7.64 2.25 -4.03
CA LEU A 96 -8.88 2.81 -3.49
C LEU A 96 -8.76 4.31 -3.19
N MET A 97 -7.55 4.81 -2.92
CA MET A 97 -7.31 6.23 -2.68
C MET A 97 -7.05 7.02 -3.96
N ALA A 98 -6.71 6.35 -5.06
CA ALA A 98 -6.28 7.00 -6.29
C ALA A 98 -7.47 7.50 -7.11
N LYS A 99 -7.26 8.58 -7.87
CA LYS A 99 -8.17 9.02 -8.91
C LYS A 99 -7.90 8.24 -10.18
N GLY A 100 -8.97 7.88 -10.89
CA GLY A 100 -8.87 7.13 -12.13
C GLY A 100 -8.84 5.64 -11.88
N VAL A 101 -8.36 4.88 -12.86
CA VAL A 101 -8.37 3.43 -12.81
C VAL A 101 -6.98 2.91 -12.45
N THR A 102 -6.92 2.07 -11.42
CA THR A 102 -5.71 1.34 -11.06
C THR A 102 -5.90 -0.11 -11.46
N GLU A 103 -5.00 -0.63 -12.28
CA GLU A 103 -4.99 -2.03 -12.68
C GLU A 103 -3.93 -2.77 -11.87
N ILE A 104 -4.34 -3.83 -11.17
CA ILE A 104 -3.42 -4.63 -10.36
C ILE A 104 -3.23 -5.97 -11.06
N TYR A 105 -2.00 -6.22 -11.50
CA TYR A 105 -1.63 -7.47 -12.14
C TYR A 105 -1.15 -8.49 -11.12
N GLU A 106 -1.38 -9.76 -11.42
CA GLU A 106 -1.05 -10.92 -10.58
C GLU A 106 -1.81 -10.95 -9.25
N PRO A 107 -3.15 -10.76 -9.28
CA PRO A 107 -3.96 -10.70 -8.07
C PRO A 107 -4.08 -12.04 -7.32
N GLU A 108 -3.60 -13.14 -7.88
CA GLU A 108 -3.63 -14.44 -7.21
C GLU A 108 -2.86 -14.42 -5.89
N TYR A 109 -1.88 -13.53 -5.73
CA TYR A 109 -1.21 -13.34 -4.44
C TYR A 109 -2.15 -12.77 -3.39
N ILE A 110 -3.09 -11.93 -3.82
CA ILE A 110 -4.10 -11.35 -2.93
C ILE A 110 -5.13 -12.42 -2.57
N ASP A 111 -5.52 -13.22 -3.55
CA ASP A 111 -6.56 -14.25 -3.37
C ASP A 111 -6.14 -15.33 -2.38
N ARG A 112 -4.85 -15.61 -2.25
CA ARG A 112 -4.35 -16.60 -1.30
C ARG A 112 -4.62 -16.22 0.15
N GLY A 113 -4.65 -14.91 0.45
CA GLY A 113 -4.83 -14.44 1.82
C GLY A 113 -6.18 -13.80 2.07
N TYR A 114 -6.84 -13.31 1.03
CA TYR A 114 -8.09 -12.58 1.14
C TYR A 114 -9.11 -13.14 0.15
N GLU A 115 -9.83 -14.17 0.55
CA GLU A 115 -10.83 -14.81 -0.31
C GLU A 115 -11.89 -13.79 -0.76
N HIS A 116 -12.06 -13.67 -2.08
CA HIS A 116 -13.07 -12.80 -2.69
C HIS A 116 -13.01 -11.35 -2.19
N ILE A 117 -11.79 -10.79 -2.11
CA ILE A 117 -11.59 -9.44 -1.59
C ILE A 117 -12.40 -8.40 -2.39
N GLU A 118 -12.53 -8.57 -3.72
CA GLU A 118 -13.28 -7.63 -4.55
C GLU A 118 -14.76 -7.60 -4.18
N GLN A 119 -15.34 -8.73 -3.79
CA GLN A 119 -16.73 -8.79 -3.35
C GLN A 119 -16.91 -8.14 -1.99
N LYS A 120 -15.98 -8.39 -1.08
CA LYS A 120 -16.02 -7.81 0.26
C LYS A 120 -15.91 -6.29 0.21
N LEU A 121 -15.00 -5.78 -0.61
CA LEU A 121 -14.80 -4.33 -0.75
C LEU A 121 -15.99 -3.68 -1.47
N ARG A 122 -16.57 -4.34 -2.47
CA ARG A 122 -17.76 -3.81 -3.15
C ARG A 122 -18.94 -3.68 -2.18
N SER A 123 -19.09 -4.64 -1.28
CA SER A 123 -20.16 -4.58 -0.28
C SER A 123 -20.02 -3.39 0.66
N LEU A 124 -18.80 -2.83 0.76
CA LEU A 124 -18.51 -1.63 1.55
C LEU A 124 -18.53 -0.35 0.72
N GLY A 125 -18.91 -0.43 -0.55
CA GLY A 125 -19.02 0.73 -1.42
C GLY A 125 -17.84 1.00 -2.34
N ALA A 126 -16.83 0.12 -2.34
CA ALA A 126 -15.68 0.28 -3.23
C ALA A 126 -16.04 -0.07 -4.68
N ASP A 127 -15.50 0.70 -5.63
CA ASP A 127 -15.64 0.44 -7.05
C ASP A 127 -14.46 -0.41 -7.52
N ILE A 128 -14.62 -1.72 -7.43
CA ILE A 128 -13.57 -2.68 -7.73
C ILE A 128 -14.16 -3.90 -8.43
N LYS A 129 -13.46 -4.41 -9.44
CA LYS A 129 -13.88 -5.62 -10.14
C LYS A 129 -12.68 -6.44 -10.59
N ARG A 130 -12.93 -7.72 -10.82
CA ARG A 130 -11.93 -8.64 -11.36
C ARG A 130 -12.18 -8.81 -12.86
N GLU A 131 -11.11 -8.75 -13.63
CA GLU A 131 -11.17 -9.01 -15.07
C GLU A 131 -10.24 -10.17 -15.41
N ASN A 132 -10.73 -11.06 -16.24
CA ASN A 132 -9.94 -12.15 -16.81
C ASN A 132 -9.32 -11.67 -18.12
N VAL A 133 -8.01 -11.78 -18.20
CA VAL A 133 -7.26 -11.35 -19.38
C VAL A 133 -6.58 -12.54 -20.00
#